data_6b714f435b2f6cdedfb649f96eab60b2
#
_entry.id   6b714f435b2f6cdedfb649f96eab60b2
#
_cell.length_a   1.000
_cell.length_b   1.000
_cell.length_c   1.000
_cell.angle_alpha   90.00
_cell.angle_beta   90.00
_cell.angle_gamma   90.00
#
_symmetry.space_group_name_H-M   'P 1'
#
loop_
_entity.id
_entity.type
_entity.pdbx_description
1 polymer ?
#
loop_
_entity_poly.entity_id
_entity_poly.type
_entity_poly.pdbx_seq_one_letter_code
_entity_poly.pdbx_strand_id
1 'polypeptide(L)'
;MLKITIFFFYFILIISTSYSKEEKKFLMLKNNKVNVRYGPSFDYPIKYIYKKIQLPVRLIDKKENFRRIIDHKKNSGWIHISQLKKSNSLITTSKKILFRKPTKYSKPLAKIDTGRLLLIQSCEKNWCNVKTDQFSGWVDKNNVWGNAN
;
A
#
# COMPACT_ATOMS: atom_id res chain seq x y z
N MET A 1 -27.83 -23.05 -63.46
CA MET A 1 -28.23 -22.31 -62.19
C MET A 1 -27.22 -22.62 -61.09
N LEU A 2 -26.33 -21.67 -60.87
CA LEU A 2 -25.22 -21.83 -59.89
C LEU A 2 -25.68 -21.24 -58.53
N LYS A 3 -25.85 -22.09 -57.54
CA LYS A 3 -26.20 -21.62 -56.20
C LYS A 3 -24.92 -21.20 -55.47
N ILE A 4 -24.71 -19.89 -55.30
CA ILE A 4 -23.63 -19.31 -54.50
C ILE A 4 -24.08 -19.37 -53.03
N THR A 5 -23.49 -20.28 -52.27
CA THR A 5 -23.64 -20.34 -50.81
C THR A 5 -22.64 -19.36 -50.18
N ILE A 6 -23.13 -18.22 -49.71
CA ILE A 6 -22.31 -17.25 -48.95
C ILE A 6 -22.14 -17.79 -47.56
N PHE A 7 -20.89 -18.24 -47.22
CA PHE A 7 -20.48 -18.61 -45.89
C PHE A 7 -20.16 -17.35 -45.10
N PHE A 8 -21.08 -16.94 -44.23
CA PHE A 8 -20.87 -15.82 -43.32
C PHE A 8 -19.93 -16.30 -42.20
N PHE A 9 -18.64 -16.00 -42.32
CA PHE A 9 -17.65 -16.25 -41.28
C PHE A 9 -17.85 -15.18 -40.20
N TYR A 10 -18.57 -15.55 -39.14
CA TYR A 10 -18.71 -14.71 -37.94
C TYR A 10 -17.37 -14.75 -37.16
N PHE A 11 -16.51 -13.76 -37.44
CA PHE A 11 -15.26 -13.56 -36.69
C PHE A 11 -15.63 -12.88 -35.37
N ILE A 12 -15.87 -13.68 -34.32
CA ILE A 12 -16.05 -13.20 -32.96
C ILE A 12 -14.69 -12.73 -32.47
N LEU A 13 -14.43 -11.43 -32.52
CA LEU A 13 -13.31 -10.78 -31.88
C LEU A 13 -13.53 -10.89 -30.35
N ILE A 14 -12.92 -11.90 -29.74
CA ILE A 14 -12.80 -12.00 -28.29
C ILE A 14 -11.81 -10.91 -27.87
N ILE A 15 -12.32 -9.74 -27.50
CA ILE A 15 -11.52 -8.69 -26.86
C ILE A 15 -11.20 -9.19 -25.45
N SER A 16 -10.04 -9.83 -25.30
CA SER A 16 -9.49 -10.16 -24.01
C SER A 16 -9.10 -8.85 -23.32
N THR A 17 -9.97 -8.30 -22.49
CA THR A 17 -9.61 -7.21 -21.59
C THR A 17 -8.63 -7.77 -20.56
N SER A 18 -7.32 -7.61 -20.82
CA SER A 18 -6.29 -7.86 -19.82
C SER A 18 -6.50 -6.87 -18.68
N TYR A 19 -7.15 -7.32 -17.63
CA TYR A 19 -7.23 -6.58 -16.37
C TYR A 19 -5.80 -6.59 -15.76
N SER A 20 -5.02 -5.57 -16.11
CA SER A 20 -3.75 -5.31 -15.45
C SER A 20 -4.07 -4.94 -14.02
N LYS A 21 -3.77 -5.84 -13.08
CA LYS A 21 -3.85 -5.57 -11.64
C LYS A 21 -2.82 -4.47 -11.36
N GLU A 22 -3.29 -3.24 -11.24
CA GLU A 22 -2.44 -2.10 -10.92
C GLU A 22 -1.73 -2.36 -9.58
N GLU A 23 -0.41 -2.53 -9.64
CA GLU A 23 0.40 -2.80 -8.46
C GLU A 23 0.35 -1.57 -7.55
N LYS A 24 -0.23 -1.73 -6.37
CA LYS A 24 -0.40 -0.66 -5.38
C LYS A 24 0.96 -0.24 -4.85
N LYS A 25 1.50 0.84 -5.38
CA LYS A 25 2.79 1.37 -4.94
C LYS A 25 2.65 2.11 -3.62
N PHE A 26 3.39 1.66 -2.62
CA PHE A 26 3.47 2.30 -1.32
C PHE A 26 4.80 3.04 -1.13
N LEU A 27 4.69 4.21 -0.52
CA LEU A 27 5.79 5.01 0.00
C LEU A 27 5.58 5.17 1.52
N MET A 28 6.57 5.68 2.22
CA MET A 28 6.38 6.08 3.63
C MET A 28 6.99 7.44 3.89
N LEU A 29 6.49 8.09 4.93
CA LEU A 29 6.97 9.40 5.36
C LEU A 29 8.38 9.29 5.91
N LYS A 30 9.27 10.16 5.42
CA LYS A 30 10.69 10.19 5.81
C LYS A 30 10.91 10.92 7.14
N ASN A 31 10.07 11.92 7.42
CA ASN A 31 10.20 12.83 8.55
C ASN A 31 9.01 12.71 9.51
N ASN A 32 9.18 13.17 10.74
CA ASN A 32 8.11 13.23 11.75
C ASN A 32 7.11 14.38 11.52
N LYS A 33 7.46 15.36 10.67
CA LYS A 33 6.58 16.45 10.25
C LYS A 33 6.62 16.54 8.72
N VAL A 34 5.49 16.29 8.08
CA VAL A 34 5.35 16.28 6.61
C VAL A 34 4.15 17.09 6.19
N ASN A 35 4.39 18.13 5.40
CA ASN A 35 3.34 18.99 4.86
C ASN A 35 2.62 18.30 3.70
N VAL A 36 1.31 18.24 3.77
CA VAL A 36 0.43 17.81 2.68
C VAL A 36 -0.29 19.03 2.12
N ARG A 37 -0.25 19.20 0.80
CA ARG A 37 -0.80 20.37 0.11
C ARG A 37 -2.02 20.03 -0.71
N TYR A 38 -2.80 21.05 -1.07
CA TYR A 38 -3.95 20.89 -1.95
C TYR A 38 -3.55 20.59 -3.40
N GLY A 39 -2.35 20.98 -3.85
CA GLY A 39 -1.87 20.80 -5.21
C GLY A 39 -0.37 20.52 -5.30
N PRO A 40 0.11 20.20 -6.51
CA PRO A 40 1.48 19.69 -6.78
C PRO A 40 2.51 20.83 -6.95
N SER A 41 2.50 21.83 -6.08
CA SER A 41 3.48 22.93 -6.06
C SER A 41 3.59 23.50 -4.65
N PHE A 42 4.68 24.22 -4.36
CA PHE A 42 4.86 24.94 -3.10
C PHE A 42 3.92 26.16 -2.98
N ASP A 43 3.36 26.64 -4.08
CA ASP A 43 2.38 27.76 -4.11
C ASP A 43 1.01 27.35 -3.56
N TYR A 44 0.70 26.04 -3.60
CA TYR A 44 -0.54 25.55 -3.00
C TYR A 44 -0.45 25.56 -1.47
N PRO A 45 -1.53 25.98 -0.78
CA PRO A 45 -1.56 26.02 0.67
C PRO A 45 -1.44 24.61 1.28
N ILE A 46 -0.95 24.57 2.51
CA ILE A 46 -0.89 23.34 3.29
C ILE A 46 -2.32 22.96 3.68
N LYS A 47 -2.71 21.72 3.34
CA LYS A 47 -4.01 21.14 3.67
C LYS A 47 -4.03 20.61 5.10
N TYR A 48 -2.98 19.88 5.47
CA TYR A 48 -2.73 19.34 6.82
C TYR A 48 -1.27 18.88 6.94
N ILE A 49 -0.88 18.52 8.15
CA ILE A 49 0.49 18.10 8.46
C ILE A 49 0.45 16.72 9.13
N TYR A 50 1.18 15.76 8.57
CA TYR A 50 1.45 14.50 9.27
C TYR A 50 2.50 14.71 10.35
N LYS A 51 2.28 14.11 11.53
CA LYS A 51 3.20 14.11 12.66
C LYS A 51 3.67 12.69 13.03
N LYS A 52 3.71 11.79 12.06
CA LYS A 52 4.08 10.38 12.28
C LYS A 52 5.09 9.91 11.25
N ILE A 53 6.35 9.76 11.66
CA ILE A 53 7.41 9.20 10.81
C ILE A 53 7.06 7.77 10.38
N GLN A 54 7.54 7.35 9.20
CA GLN A 54 7.37 6.00 8.64
C GLN A 54 5.91 5.59 8.38
N LEU A 55 4.96 6.52 8.40
CA LEU A 55 3.57 6.25 8.04
C LEU A 55 3.51 5.78 6.57
N PRO A 56 2.98 4.57 6.28
CA PRO A 56 2.81 4.11 4.91
C PRO A 56 1.65 4.85 4.23
N VAL A 57 1.92 5.35 3.04
CA VAL A 57 0.96 6.04 2.18
C VAL A 57 0.98 5.41 0.80
N ARG A 58 -0.18 5.26 0.18
CA ARG A 58 -0.28 4.75 -1.18
C ARG A 58 -0.16 5.89 -2.18
N LEU A 59 0.70 5.70 -3.18
CA LEU A 59 0.81 6.60 -4.32
C LEU A 59 -0.45 6.49 -5.19
N ILE A 60 -1.06 7.63 -5.53
CA ILE A 60 -2.21 7.69 -6.43
C ILE A 60 -1.80 8.36 -7.75
N ASP A 61 -0.99 9.42 -7.67
CA ASP A 61 -0.62 10.24 -8.82
C ASP A 61 0.75 10.90 -8.60
N LYS A 62 1.37 11.39 -9.65
CA LYS A 62 2.67 12.07 -9.64
C LYS A 62 2.65 13.21 -10.65
N LYS A 63 3.14 14.36 -10.19
CA LYS A 63 3.37 15.51 -11.05
C LYS A 63 4.69 16.16 -10.61
N GLU A 64 5.66 16.25 -11.53
CA GLU A 64 7.00 16.76 -11.26
C GLU A 64 7.60 16.17 -9.98
N ASN A 65 8.00 17.02 -9.02
CA ASN A 65 8.57 16.61 -7.73
C ASN A 65 7.51 16.33 -6.65
N PHE A 66 6.22 16.26 -7.01
CA PHE A 66 5.15 15.99 -6.07
C PHE A 66 4.49 14.63 -6.31
N ARG A 67 4.00 14.04 -5.23
CA ARG A 67 3.27 12.77 -5.22
C ARG A 67 1.93 12.98 -4.55
N ARG A 68 0.85 12.65 -5.25
CA ARG A 68 -0.47 12.55 -4.65
C ARG A 68 -0.57 11.22 -3.94
N ILE A 69 -0.89 11.28 -2.66
CA ILE A 69 -0.96 10.10 -1.80
C ILE A 69 -2.33 9.98 -1.15
N ILE A 70 -2.60 8.76 -0.64
CA ILE A 70 -3.72 8.49 0.25
C ILE A 70 -3.25 7.64 1.42
N ASP A 71 -3.72 7.93 2.63
CA ASP A 71 -3.43 7.14 3.83
C ASP A 71 -4.52 6.08 4.12
N HIS A 72 -4.34 5.31 5.18
CA HIS A 72 -5.27 4.26 5.62
C HIS A 72 -6.63 4.81 6.09
N LYS A 73 -6.71 6.09 6.42
CA LYS A 73 -7.94 6.81 6.82
C LYS A 73 -8.62 7.52 5.65
N LYS A 74 -8.13 7.31 4.41
CA LYS A 74 -8.63 7.94 3.19
C LYS A 74 -8.30 9.45 3.05
N ASN A 75 -7.42 10.02 3.87
CA ASN A 75 -6.93 11.36 3.67
C ASN A 75 -5.97 11.40 2.47
N SER A 76 -6.14 12.39 1.59
CA SER A 76 -5.38 12.51 0.35
C SER A 76 -4.85 13.94 0.16
N GLY A 77 -3.71 14.06 -0.49
CA GLY A 77 -3.12 15.32 -0.89
C GLY A 77 -1.72 15.14 -1.48
N TRP A 78 -1.03 16.24 -1.73
CA TRP A 78 0.25 16.27 -2.42
C TRP A 78 1.41 16.48 -1.45
N ILE A 79 2.44 15.65 -1.58
CA ILE A 79 3.67 15.69 -0.78
C ILE A 79 4.86 15.80 -1.73
N HIS A 80 5.83 16.67 -1.40
CA HIS A 80 7.08 16.74 -2.14
C HIS A 80 7.92 15.47 -1.95
N ILE A 81 8.56 14.99 -3.00
CA ILE A 81 9.27 13.69 -3.03
C ILE A 81 10.38 13.59 -1.99
N SER A 82 11.01 14.72 -1.61
CA SER A 82 12.06 14.74 -0.58
C SER A 82 11.58 14.28 0.81
N GLN A 83 10.27 14.32 1.06
CA GLN A 83 9.65 13.91 2.33
C GLN A 83 9.16 12.47 2.32
N LEU A 84 9.38 11.75 1.22
CA LEU A 84 8.96 10.37 1.00
C LEU A 84 10.16 9.45 0.78
N LYS A 85 10.01 8.18 1.13
CA LYS A 85 10.96 7.12 0.82
C LYS A 85 10.26 5.80 0.53
N LYS A 86 10.99 4.78 0.04
CA LYS A 86 10.46 3.43 -0.17
C LYS A 86 9.86 2.90 1.12
N SER A 87 8.66 2.32 1.05
CA SER A 87 7.96 1.80 2.23
C SER A 87 8.51 0.44 2.65
N ASN A 88 8.81 0.32 3.94
CA ASN A 88 9.01 -0.93 4.65
C ASN A 88 8.16 -0.95 5.94
N SER A 89 6.98 -0.35 5.91
CA SER A 89 6.10 -0.26 7.05
C SER A 89 4.67 -0.68 6.71
N LEU A 90 3.94 -1.12 7.73
CA LEU A 90 2.55 -1.52 7.70
C LEU A 90 1.76 -0.81 8.79
N ILE A 91 0.48 -0.57 8.55
CA ILE A 91 -0.52 -0.23 9.57
C ILE A 91 -1.49 -1.41 9.68
N THR A 92 -1.74 -1.87 10.89
CA THR A 92 -2.78 -2.88 11.15
C THR A 92 -4.17 -2.28 10.95
N THR A 93 -5.01 -2.90 10.15
CA THR A 93 -6.41 -2.47 9.94
C THR A 93 -7.40 -3.31 10.77
N SER A 94 -6.89 -4.32 11.48
CA SER A 94 -7.61 -5.11 12.50
C SER A 94 -6.65 -5.51 13.61
N LYS A 95 -7.20 -5.99 14.75
CA LYS A 95 -6.38 -6.57 15.81
C LYS A 95 -5.62 -7.78 15.28
N LYS A 96 -4.36 -7.95 15.70
CA LYS A 96 -3.48 -9.03 15.29
C LYS A 96 -2.77 -9.68 16.47
N ILE A 97 -2.27 -10.89 16.24
CA ILE A 97 -1.36 -11.57 17.16
C ILE A 97 0.01 -11.59 16.50
N LEU A 98 1.02 -11.21 17.26
CA LEU A 98 2.42 -11.36 16.90
C LEU A 98 2.89 -12.76 17.34
N PHE A 99 3.42 -13.54 16.41
CA PHE A 99 3.88 -14.91 16.65
C PHE A 99 5.40 -15.01 16.60
N ARG A 100 5.94 -16.01 17.30
CA ARG A 100 7.39 -16.32 17.28
C ARG A 100 7.87 -16.85 15.91
N LYS A 101 7.02 -17.59 15.20
CA LYS A 101 7.29 -18.19 13.88
C LYS A 101 6.14 -17.85 12.91
N PRO A 102 6.32 -17.95 11.58
CA PRO A 102 5.31 -17.62 10.58
C PRO A 102 4.20 -18.70 10.48
N THR A 103 3.56 -18.98 11.58
CA THR A 103 2.45 -19.94 11.67
C THR A 103 1.54 -19.59 12.86
N LYS A 104 0.24 -19.83 12.71
CA LYS A 104 -0.76 -19.64 13.77
C LYS A 104 -0.60 -20.62 14.95
N TYR A 105 0.13 -21.69 14.75
CA TYR A 105 0.41 -22.71 15.79
C TYR A 105 1.63 -22.37 16.63
N SER A 106 2.32 -21.28 16.30
CA SER A 106 3.49 -20.82 17.06
C SER A 106 3.08 -20.10 18.34
N LYS A 107 4.03 -19.98 19.28
CA LYS A 107 3.85 -19.22 20.53
C LYS A 107 3.46 -17.77 20.22
N PRO A 108 2.33 -17.26 20.73
CA PRO A 108 1.99 -15.87 20.65
C PRO A 108 2.93 -15.05 21.54
N LEU A 109 3.40 -13.91 21.04
CA LEU A 109 4.31 -13.01 21.73
C LEU A 109 3.58 -11.76 22.29
N ALA A 110 2.67 -11.20 21.48
CA ALA A 110 1.92 -10.00 21.84
C ALA A 110 0.61 -9.88 21.05
N LYS A 111 -0.34 -9.15 21.61
CA LYS A 111 -1.52 -8.66 20.90
C LYS A 111 -1.23 -7.26 20.36
N ILE A 112 -1.60 -7.01 19.11
CA ILE A 112 -1.39 -5.75 18.40
C ILE A 112 -2.76 -5.17 18.07
N ASP A 113 -3.01 -3.95 18.54
CA ASP A 113 -4.25 -3.25 18.26
C ASP A 113 -4.30 -2.72 16.83
N THR A 114 -5.50 -2.38 16.38
CA THR A 114 -5.73 -1.69 15.10
C THR A 114 -5.04 -0.32 15.09
N GLY A 115 -4.50 0.08 13.93
CA GLY A 115 -3.83 1.36 13.74
C GLY A 115 -2.36 1.40 14.21
N ARG A 116 -1.79 0.27 14.61
CA ARG A 116 -0.37 0.19 15.01
C ARG A 116 0.54 0.17 13.79
N LEU A 117 1.60 0.95 13.87
CA LEU A 117 2.68 0.97 12.89
C LEU A 117 3.65 -0.17 13.17
N LEU A 118 3.93 -0.96 12.15
CA LEU A 118 4.85 -2.09 12.19
C LEU A 118 5.93 -1.87 11.13
N LEU A 119 7.19 -2.07 11.48
CA LEU A 119 8.31 -2.00 10.55
C LEU A 119 8.63 -3.40 10.03
N ILE A 120 8.63 -3.58 8.72
CA ILE A 120 8.93 -4.86 8.08
C ILE A 120 10.44 -5.08 8.12
N GLN A 121 10.85 -6.25 8.59
CA GLN A 121 12.21 -6.76 8.51
C GLN A 121 12.36 -7.72 7.32
N SER A 122 11.42 -8.64 7.16
CA SER A 122 11.35 -9.58 6.04
C SER A 122 9.91 -10.08 5.86
N CYS A 123 9.59 -10.56 4.66
CA CYS A 123 8.32 -11.23 4.40
C CYS A 123 8.55 -12.54 3.66
N GLU A 124 7.78 -13.56 4.01
CA GLU A 124 7.75 -14.85 3.31
C GLU A 124 6.30 -15.33 3.19
N LYS A 125 5.93 -15.81 2.01
CA LYS A 125 4.55 -16.27 1.73
C LYS A 125 3.50 -15.28 2.27
N ASN A 126 2.67 -15.71 3.21
CA ASN A 126 1.58 -14.92 3.80
C ASN A 126 1.94 -14.26 5.15
N TRP A 127 3.22 -14.20 5.50
CA TRP A 127 3.71 -13.70 6.77
C TRP A 127 4.78 -12.62 6.60
N CYS A 128 4.80 -11.64 7.51
CA CYS A 128 5.91 -10.70 7.61
C CYS A 128 6.48 -10.71 9.03
N ASN A 129 7.80 -10.77 9.11
CA ASN A 129 8.54 -10.48 10.33
C ASN A 129 8.57 -8.97 10.48
N VAL A 130 8.05 -8.50 11.59
CA VAL A 130 7.89 -7.07 11.87
C VAL A 130 8.46 -6.71 13.23
N LYS A 131 8.84 -5.43 13.36
CA LYS A 131 9.27 -4.82 14.61
C LYS A 131 8.28 -3.75 15.02
N THR A 132 7.92 -3.75 16.31
CA THR A 132 7.27 -2.64 17.00
C THR A 132 8.29 -2.01 17.96
N ASP A 133 7.87 -1.03 18.77
CA ASP A 133 8.77 -0.39 19.75
C ASP A 133 9.36 -1.39 20.76
N GLN A 134 8.62 -2.43 21.14
CA GLN A 134 8.99 -3.36 22.21
C GLN A 134 9.15 -4.81 21.74
N PHE A 135 8.53 -5.20 20.62
CA PHE A 135 8.44 -6.59 20.18
C PHE A 135 8.87 -6.76 18.74
N SER A 136 9.42 -7.94 18.44
CA SER A 136 9.69 -8.40 17.08
C SER A 136 9.08 -9.78 16.91
N GLY A 137 8.52 -10.06 15.73
CA GLY A 137 7.90 -11.35 15.44
C GLY A 137 7.08 -11.32 14.15
N TRP A 138 6.30 -12.37 13.95
CA TRP A 138 5.58 -12.63 12.71
C TRP A 138 4.10 -12.29 12.80
N VAL A 139 3.60 -11.56 11.80
CA VAL A 139 2.18 -11.30 11.58
C VAL A 139 1.74 -11.77 10.20
N ASP A 140 0.50 -12.20 10.06
CA ASP A 140 -0.08 -12.49 8.75
C ASP A 140 -0.31 -11.21 7.94
N LYS A 141 -0.24 -11.32 6.60
CA LYS A 141 -0.39 -10.19 5.66
C LYS A 141 -1.85 -9.72 5.47
N ASN A 142 -2.83 -10.38 6.06
CA ASN A 142 -4.22 -9.97 5.91
C ASN A 142 -4.50 -8.70 6.73
N ASN A 143 -5.47 -7.90 6.30
CA ASN A 143 -5.92 -6.72 7.04
C ASN A 143 -4.77 -5.82 7.51
N VAL A 144 -3.88 -5.49 6.58
CA VAL A 144 -2.81 -4.50 6.75
C VAL A 144 -2.86 -3.48 5.64
N TRP A 145 -2.42 -2.27 5.95
CA TRP A 145 -2.20 -1.19 4.99
C TRP A 145 -0.71 -0.94 4.86
N GLY A 146 -0.17 -1.06 3.65
CA GLY A 146 1.24 -0.89 3.36
C GLY A 146 1.73 -1.92 2.35
N ASN A 147 3.03 -1.91 2.07
CA ASN A 147 3.65 -2.87 1.17
C ASN A 147 4.10 -4.10 1.97
N ALA A 148 3.38 -5.19 1.83
CA ALA A 148 3.70 -6.51 2.43
C ALA A 148 4.31 -7.49 1.40
N ASN A 149 4.83 -6.97 0.28
CA ASN A 149 5.47 -7.77 -0.77
C ASN A 149 6.98 -7.84 -0.57
#